data_71128f05c0657b401fdf9dceef783e4f
#
_entry.id   71128f05c0657b401fdf9dceef783e4f
#
_cell.length_a   1.000
_cell.length_b   1.000
_cell.length_c   1.000
_cell.angle_alpha   90.00
_cell.angle_beta   90.00
_cell.angle_gamma   90.00
#
_symmetry.space_group_name_H-M   'P 1'
#
loop_
_entity.id
_entity.type
_entity.pdbx_description
1 polymer ?
#
loop_
_entity_poly.entity_id
_entity_poly.type
_entity_poly.pdbx_seq_one_letter_code
_entity_poly.pdbx_strand_id
1 'polypeptide(L)'
;MSVALSRYPTFIFLALALLCSSLPAHADPFLATLNDFHPNCDIRQLNLSADQHAALRRLRTDFKQINDKAYRKTVRSDRNRRQSIIKILSGDSFDSNAARDYVENRYLSSMDYAVDEMEIQYRFYHLLNPRQRQQWLSSCLR
;
A
#
# COMPACT_ATOMS: atom_id res chain seq x y z
N MET A 1 -57.45 -45.12 28.83
CA MET A 1 -57.24 -44.74 27.44
C MET A 1 -56.11 -43.78 27.44
N SER A 2 -54.91 -44.23 27.01
CA SER A 2 -53.62 -43.56 27.22
C SER A 2 -53.27 -42.68 26.04
N VAL A 3 -52.94 -41.47 26.27
CA VAL A 3 -52.39 -40.53 25.25
C VAL A 3 -50.88 -40.48 25.41
N ALA A 4 -50.17 -40.95 24.39
CA ALA A 4 -48.72 -40.96 24.33
C ALA A 4 -48.19 -39.56 23.96
N LEU A 5 -47.39 -38.98 24.84
CA LEU A 5 -46.60 -37.78 24.58
C LEU A 5 -45.33 -38.15 23.79
N SER A 6 -45.27 -37.71 22.54
CA SER A 6 -44.07 -37.80 21.72
C SER A 6 -43.07 -36.68 22.11
N ARG A 7 -41.92 -37.10 22.62
CA ARG A 7 -40.77 -36.25 22.91
C ARG A 7 -39.96 -36.04 21.62
N TYR A 8 -39.92 -34.85 21.10
CA TYR A 8 -38.94 -34.46 20.09
C TYR A 8 -37.70 -33.86 20.75
N PRO A 9 -36.49 -34.34 20.45
CA PRO A 9 -35.27 -33.76 20.99
C PRO A 9 -34.89 -32.52 20.23
N THR A 10 -34.71 -31.44 20.98
CA THR A 10 -34.13 -30.17 20.62
C THR A 10 -32.62 -30.29 20.30
N PHE A 11 -32.26 -30.62 19.08
CA PHE A 11 -30.88 -30.60 18.60
C PHE A 11 -30.78 -29.96 17.22
N ILE A 12 -31.22 -28.72 17.06
CA ILE A 12 -30.94 -27.91 15.86
C ILE A 12 -30.75 -26.46 16.30
N PHE A 13 -29.69 -26.14 17.00
CA PHE A 13 -29.22 -24.75 17.13
C PHE A 13 -27.77 -24.77 17.57
N LEU A 14 -26.86 -25.30 16.76
CA LEU A 14 -25.43 -25.06 16.98
C LEU A 14 -24.61 -25.28 15.71
N ALA A 15 -24.96 -24.58 14.63
CA ALA A 15 -24.15 -24.58 13.41
C ALA A 15 -24.29 -23.28 12.63
N LEU A 16 -24.21 -22.15 13.32
CA LEU A 16 -24.22 -20.85 12.63
C LEU A 16 -23.37 -19.81 13.36
N ALA A 17 -22.10 -20.06 13.52
CA ALA A 17 -21.18 -19.03 14.03
C ALA A 17 -19.73 -19.33 13.65
N LEU A 18 -19.41 -19.43 12.35
CA LEU A 18 -18.02 -19.39 11.87
C LEU A 18 -17.97 -18.89 10.42
N LEU A 19 -18.69 -17.83 10.13
CA LEU A 19 -18.38 -16.95 9.01
C LEU A 19 -17.47 -15.84 9.57
N CYS A 20 -16.24 -16.19 9.88
CA CYS A 20 -15.17 -15.21 10.00
C CYS A 20 -15.02 -14.56 8.64
N SER A 21 -15.66 -13.42 8.49
CA SER A 21 -15.47 -12.45 7.41
C SER A 21 -13.99 -12.08 7.40
N SER A 22 -13.20 -12.77 6.57
CA SER A 22 -11.91 -12.28 6.12
C SER A 22 -12.20 -11.02 5.32
N LEU A 23 -12.17 -9.87 5.99
CA LEU A 23 -12.13 -8.57 5.33
C LEU A 23 -10.90 -8.60 4.43
N PRO A 24 -11.04 -8.44 3.11
CA PRO A 24 -9.89 -8.25 2.26
C PRO A 24 -9.19 -7.00 2.78
N ALA A 25 -7.92 -7.14 3.15
CA ALA A 25 -7.06 -6.00 3.38
C ALA A 25 -7.06 -5.24 2.05
N HIS A 26 -7.80 -4.13 1.99
CA HIS A 26 -7.75 -3.22 0.87
C HIS A 26 -6.36 -2.60 0.94
N ALA A 27 -5.43 -3.17 0.19
CA ALA A 27 -4.22 -2.47 -0.16
C ALA A 27 -4.68 -1.19 -0.86
N ASP A 28 -4.35 -0.04 -0.30
CA ASP A 28 -4.67 1.26 -0.87
C ASP A 28 -4.07 1.33 -2.28
N PRO A 29 -4.86 1.34 -3.36
CA PRO A 29 -4.34 1.37 -4.73
C PRO A 29 -3.66 2.70 -5.08
N PHE A 30 -3.54 3.61 -4.10
CA PHE A 30 -3.05 4.97 -4.28
C PHE A 30 -1.54 5.13 -4.12
N LEU A 31 -0.89 4.23 -3.40
CA LEU A 31 0.56 4.20 -3.30
C LEU A 31 1.03 3.11 -4.26
N ALA A 32 1.16 3.45 -5.54
CA ALA A 32 1.88 2.62 -6.50
C ALA A 32 3.35 2.61 -6.07
N THR A 33 3.68 1.78 -5.10
CA THR A 33 5.06 1.44 -4.82
C THR A 33 5.60 0.74 -6.06
N LEU A 34 6.77 1.14 -6.50
CA LEU A 34 7.51 0.37 -7.50
C LEU A 34 7.79 -1.00 -6.88
N ASN A 35 7.00 -2.00 -7.28
CA ASN A 35 7.10 -3.37 -6.76
C ASN A 35 8.34 -4.11 -7.30
N ASP A 36 9.45 -3.37 -7.52
CA ASP A 36 10.70 -3.92 -8.04
C ASP A 36 11.52 -4.63 -6.95
N PHE A 37 11.18 -4.39 -5.68
CA PHE A 37 11.84 -5.03 -4.55
C PHE A 37 10.92 -6.01 -3.83
N HIS A 38 11.51 -7.10 -3.32
CA HIS A 38 10.79 -8.05 -2.49
C HIS A 38 10.31 -7.39 -1.18
N PRO A 39 9.03 -7.54 -0.77
CA PRO A 39 8.49 -6.88 0.42
C PRO A 39 9.20 -7.29 1.72
N ASN A 40 9.80 -8.48 1.73
CA ASN A 40 10.50 -9.05 2.89
C ASN A 40 12.02 -9.10 2.70
N CYS A 41 12.57 -8.17 1.90
CA CYS A 41 14.01 -8.08 1.72
C CYS A 41 14.73 -7.89 3.07
N ASP A 42 15.53 -8.87 3.46
CA ASP A 42 16.23 -8.85 4.73
C ASP A 42 17.64 -8.24 4.60
N ILE A 43 17.74 -6.96 4.92
CA ILE A 43 19.01 -6.22 4.91
C ILE A 43 19.98 -6.61 6.04
N ARG A 44 19.55 -7.40 7.04
CA ARG A 44 20.43 -7.86 8.12
C ARG A 44 21.56 -8.74 7.61
N GLN A 45 21.31 -9.46 6.51
CA GLN A 45 22.31 -10.32 5.86
C GLN A 45 23.46 -9.54 5.23
N LEU A 46 23.31 -8.23 5.04
CA LEU A 46 24.35 -7.38 4.44
C LEU A 46 25.52 -7.09 5.40
N ASN A 47 25.38 -7.41 6.70
CA ASN A 47 26.42 -7.15 7.73
C ASN A 47 26.92 -5.70 7.68
N LEU A 48 26.00 -4.74 7.82
CA LEU A 48 26.28 -3.32 7.76
C LEU A 48 27.24 -2.89 8.88
N SER A 49 28.18 -1.98 8.59
CA SER A 49 29.03 -1.35 9.60
C SER A 49 28.24 -0.40 10.51
N ALA A 50 28.84 0.03 11.62
CA ALA A 50 28.23 0.98 12.55
C ALA A 50 27.85 2.30 11.85
N ASP A 51 28.71 2.82 10.96
CA ASP A 51 28.46 4.04 10.18
C ASP A 51 27.33 3.85 9.17
N GLN A 52 27.30 2.69 8.49
CA GLN A 52 26.19 2.34 7.60
C GLN A 52 24.86 2.23 8.36
N HIS A 53 24.86 1.66 9.56
CA HIS A 53 23.67 1.64 10.41
C HIS A 53 23.23 3.05 10.84
N ALA A 54 24.16 3.95 11.15
CA ALA A 54 23.84 5.34 11.47
C ALA A 54 23.20 6.06 10.27
N ALA A 55 23.77 5.90 9.08
CA ALA A 55 23.23 6.45 7.86
C ALA A 55 21.86 5.85 7.49
N LEU A 56 21.68 4.53 7.67
CA LEU A 56 20.39 3.87 7.47
C LEU A 56 19.30 4.41 8.39
N ARG A 57 19.60 4.76 9.64
CA ARG A 57 18.62 5.39 10.53
C ARG A 57 18.13 6.73 9.99
N ARG A 58 19.02 7.54 9.41
CA ARG A 58 18.63 8.80 8.76
C ARG A 58 17.73 8.55 7.55
N LEU A 59 18.10 7.60 6.69
CA LEU A 59 17.27 7.24 5.53
C LEU A 59 15.85 6.78 5.94
N ARG A 60 15.72 6.02 7.03
CA ARG A 60 14.41 5.62 7.56
C ARG A 60 13.57 6.81 8.02
N THR A 61 14.21 7.82 8.61
CA THR A 61 13.52 9.06 8.98
C THR A 61 13.04 9.82 7.74
N ASP A 62 13.91 9.93 6.74
CA ASP A 62 13.58 10.59 5.47
C ASP A 62 12.43 9.85 4.76
N PHE A 63 12.49 8.52 4.71
CA PHE A 63 11.44 7.68 4.13
C PHE A 63 10.09 7.86 4.84
N LYS A 64 10.10 7.96 6.17
CA LYS A 64 8.89 8.26 6.93
C LYS A 64 8.30 9.62 6.54
N GLN A 65 9.13 10.65 6.36
CA GLN A 65 8.67 11.98 5.93
C GLN A 65 8.05 11.95 4.53
N ILE A 66 8.63 11.17 3.61
CA ILE A 66 8.11 10.95 2.26
C ILE A 66 6.73 10.30 2.33
N ASN A 67 6.57 9.23 3.13
CA ASN A 67 5.29 8.57 3.35
C ASN A 67 4.23 9.51 3.92
N ASP A 68 4.58 10.29 4.94
CA ASP A 68 3.66 11.25 5.57
C ASP A 68 3.24 12.36 4.58
N LYS A 69 4.16 12.81 3.70
CA LYS A 69 3.88 13.77 2.63
C LYS A 69 2.92 13.18 1.61
N ALA A 70 3.17 11.95 1.15
CA ALA A 70 2.34 11.25 0.19
C ALA A 70 0.92 11.01 0.74
N TYR A 71 0.81 10.53 1.97
CA TYR A 71 -0.47 10.34 2.65
C TYR A 71 -1.30 11.62 2.72
N ARG A 72 -0.68 12.74 3.13
CA ARG A 72 -1.39 14.04 3.17
C ARG A 72 -1.85 14.51 1.78
N LYS A 73 -1.06 14.27 0.73
CA LYS A 73 -1.47 14.60 -0.67
C LYS A 73 -2.68 13.76 -1.08
N THR A 74 -2.67 12.45 -0.79
CA THR A 74 -3.78 11.53 -1.10
C THR A 74 -5.08 11.96 -0.42
N VAL A 75 -5.03 12.23 0.89
CA VAL A 75 -6.21 12.69 1.65
C VAL A 75 -6.80 14.00 1.10
N ARG A 76 -5.96 14.93 0.65
CA ARG A 76 -6.43 16.19 0.02
C ARG A 76 -7.07 15.93 -1.35
N SER A 77 -6.48 15.05 -2.14
CA SER A 77 -7.00 14.68 -3.46
C SER A 77 -8.38 14.03 -3.36
N ASP A 78 -8.59 13.17 -2.35
CA ASP A 78 -9.85 12.46 -2.17
C ASP A 78 -11.03 13.36 -1.78
N ARG A 79 -10.78 14.48 -1.09
CA ARG A 79 -11.86 15.43 -0.73
C ARG A 79 -12.62 15.96 -1.94
N ASN A 80 -11.92 16.24 -3.04
CA ASN A 80 -12.49 16.84 -4.24
C ASN A 80 -12.89 15.80 -5.29
N ARG A 81 -12.54 14.54 -5.08
CA ARG A 81 -12.73 13.46 -6.05
C ARG A 81 -14.18 13.32 -6.50
N ARG A 82 -15.09 13.23 -5.53
CA ARG A 82 -16.53 13.06 -5.83
C ARG A 82 -17.08 14.20 -6.67
N GLN A 83 -16.74 15.43 -6.34
CA GLN A 83 -17.21 16.60 -7.08
C GLN A 83 -16.65 16.63 -8.50
N SER A 84 -15.37 16.30 -8.69
CA SER A 84 -14.74 16.24 -9.99
C SER A 84 -15.39 15.17 -10.90
N ILE A 85 -15.64 13.98 -10.35
CA ILE A 85 -16.34 12.91 -11.09
C ILE A 85 -17.77 13.34 -11.46
N ILE A 86 -18.53 13.90 -10.52
CA ILE A 86 -19.89 14.37 -10.79
C ILE A 86 -19.87 15.42 -11.90
N LYS A 87 -18.96 16.38 -11.86
CA LYS A 87 -18.82 17.41 -12.89
C LYS A 87 -18.57 16.80 -14.28
N ILE A 88 -17.70 15.80 -14.39
CA ILE A 88 -17.41 15.12 -15.66
C ILE A 88 -18.64 14.34 -16.17
N LEU A 89 -19.34 13.64 -15.25
CA LEU A 89 -20.47 12.78 -15.62
C LEU A 89 -21.77 13.55 -15.88
N SER A 90 -21.94 14.74 -15.31
CA SER A 90 -23.16 15.56 -15.45
C SER A 90 -23.11 16.54 -16.62
N GLY A 91 -22.03 16.59 -17.40
CA GLY A 91 -21.94 17.41 -18.60
C GLY A 91 -22.84 16.90 -19.73
N ASP A 92 -23.34 17.81 -20.57
CA ASP A 92 -24.16 17.46 -21.75
C ASP A 92 -23.36 16.66 -22.80
N SER A 93 -22.04 16.76 -22.78
CA SER A 93 -21.09 16.00 -23.59
C SER A 93 -19.87 15.60 -22.77
N PHE A 94 -19.24 14.52 -23.19
CA PHE A 94 -18.01 14.06 -22.52
C PHE A 94 -16.84 15.00 -22.80
N ASP A 95 -16.37 15.68 -21.76
CA ASP A 95 -15.17 16.52 -21.79
C ASP A 95 -13.92 15.68 -21.52
N SER A 96 -13.25 15.29 -22.60
CA SER A 96 -12.02 14.47 -22.51
C SER A 96 -10.84 15.19 -21.84
N ASN A 97 -10.80 16.54 -21.92
CA ASN A 97 -9.75 17.30 -21.27
C ASN A 97 -9.95 17.34 -19.75
N ALA A 98 -11.17 17.63 -19.29
CA ALA A 98 -11.50 17.59 -17.88
C ALA A 98 -11.30 16.18 -17.27
N ALA A 99 -11.62 15.12 -18.03
CA ALA A 99 -11.38 13.75 -17.63
C ALA A 99 -9.86 13.43 -17.54
N ARG A 100 -9.07 13.91 -18.51
CA ARG A 100 -7.60 13.77 -18.49
C ARG A 100 -7.00 14.48 -17.29
N ASP A 101 -7.34 15.74 -17.07
CA ASP A 101 -6.85 16.52 -15.92
C ASP A 101 -7.18 15.83 -14.59
N TYR A 102 -8.37 15.25 -14.47
CA TYR A 102 -8.76 14.49 -13.31
C TYR A 102 -7.86 13.26 -13.10
N VAL A 103 -7.63 12.49 -14.16
CA VAL A 103 -6.79 11.28 -14.13
C VAL A 103 -5.35 11.64 -13.79
N GLU A 104 -4.76 12.64 -14.47
CA GLU A 104 -3.39 13.09 -14.24
C GLU A 104 -3.20 13.55 -12.79
N ASN A 105 -4.07 14.41 -12.27
CA ASN A 105 -4.02 14.87 -10.89
C ASN A 105 -4.13 13.74 -9.86
N ARG A 106 -4.83 12.65 -10.22
CA ARG A 106 -4.96 11.48 -9.38
C ARG A 106 -3.65 10.69 -9.29
N TYR A 107 -2.93 10.54 -10.40
CA TYR A 107 -1.71 9.73 -10.48
C TYR A 107 -0.43 10.50 -10.16
N LEU A 108 -0.41 11.82 -10.34
CA LEU A 108 0.76 12.66 -10.05
C LEU A 108 1.32 12.46 -8.64
N SER A 109 0.46 12.37 -7.63
CA SER A 109 0.91 12.18 -6.24
C SER A 109 1.60 10.86 -6.00
N SER A 110 1.16 9.77 -6.68
CA SER A 110 1.80 8.46 -6.57
C SER A 110 3.07 8.38 -7.41
N MET A 111 3.14 9.06 -8.54
CA MET A 111 4.37 9.19 -9.34
C MET A 111 5.46 9.94 -8.56
N ASP A 112 5.12 11.10 -7.97
CA ASP A 112 6.04 11.84 -7.11
C ASP A 112 6.57 10.98 -5.97
N TYR A 113 5.67 10.21 -5.33
CA TYR A 113 6.05 9.31 -4.25
C TYR A 113 7.01 8.22 -4.73
N ALA A 114 6.74 7.61 -5.89
CA ALA A 114 7.60 6.57 -6.45
C ALA A 114 9.01 7.10 -6.77
N VAL A 115 9.11 8.36 -7.23
CA VAL A 115 10.41 9.02 -7.47
C VAL A 115 11.12 9.29 -6.14
N ASP A 116 10.43 9.85 -5.15
CA ASP A 116 10.97 10.10 -3.80
C ASP A 116 11.46 8.76 -3.16
N GLU A 117 10.71 7.66 -3.34
CA GLU A 117 11.09 6.31 -2.86
C GLU A 117 12.35 5.79 -3.57
N MET A 118 12.44 5.96 -4.89
CA MET A 118 13.62 5.55 -5.67
C MET A 118 14.86 6.34 -5.24
N GLU A 119 14.73 7.61 -4.87
CA GLU A 119 15.84 8.39 -4.29
C GLU A 119 16.35 7.77 -2.98
N ILE A 120 15.46 7.32 -2.10
CA ILE A 120 15.85 6.61 -0.87
C ILE A 120 16.62 5.33 -1.19
N GLN A 121 16.15 4.55 -2.17
CA GLN A 121 16.80 3.32 -2.61
C GLN A 121 18.18 3.61 -3.22
N TYR A 122 18.30 4.65 -4.03
CA TYR A 122 19.57 5.12 -4.58
C TYR A 122 20.57 5.48 -3.46
N ARG A 123 20.13 6.27 -2.50
CA ARG A 123 20.97 6.67 -1.35
C ARG A 123 21.38 5.46 -0.51
N PHE A 124 20.47 4.49 -0.28
CA PHE A 124 20.80 3.24 0.39
C PHE A 124 21.84 2.43 -0.38
N TYR A 125 21.66 2.25 -1.69
CA TYR A 125 22.62 1.56 -2.54
C TYR A 125 24.03 2.16 -2.44
N HIS A 126 24.11 3.49 -2.39
CA HIS A 126 25.40 4.19 -2.29
C HIS A 126 26.05 4.12 -0.91
N LEU A 127 25.34 3.72 0.15
CA LEU A 127 25.93 3.40 1.44
C LEU A 127 26.66 2.06 1.43
N LEU A 128 26.29 1.16 0.51
CA LEU A 128 26.81 -0.20 0.46
C LEU A 128 28.15 -0.27 -0.24
N ASN A 129 29.04 -1.15 0.20
CA ASN A 129 30.24 -1.50 -0.53
C ASN A 129 29.89 -2.39 -1.76
N PRO A 130 30.81 -2.61 -2.71
CA PRO A 130 30.51 -3.35 -3.94
C PRO A 130 29.95 -4.76 -3.69
N ARG A 131 30.45 -5.49 -2.70
CA ARG A 131 29.97 -6.84 -2.36
C ARG A 131 28.55 -6.80 -1.79
N GLN A 132 28.28 -5.87 -0.90
CA GLN A 132 26.96 -5.66 -0.33
C GLN A 132 25.93 -5.22 -1.39
N ARG A 133 26.33 -4.37 -2.36
CA ARG A 133 25.48 -3.97 -3.49
C ARG A 133 25.05 -5.16 -4.31
N GLN A 134 26.00 -6.00 -4.70
CA GLN A 134 25.70 -7.20 -5.48
C GLN A 134 24.77 -8.14 -4.69
N GLN A 135 25.04 -8.36 -3.41
CA GLN A 135 24.21 -9.20 -2.56
C GLN A 135 22.79 -8.63 -2.43
N TRP A 136 22.66 -7.31 -2.23
CA TRP A 136 21.37 -6.66 -2.11
C TRP A 136 20.56 -6.77 -3.41
N LEU A 137 21.15 -6.48 -4.55
CA LEU A 137 20.49 -6.61 -5.85
C LEU A 137 20.02 -8.05 -6.10
N SER A 138 20.88 -9.04 -5.85
CA SER A 138 20.52 -10.44 -6.10
C SER A 138 19.45 -11.01 -5.16
N SER A 139 19.33 -10.46 -3.95
CA SER A 139 18.41 -10.98 -2.92
C SER A 139 17.11 -10.18 -2.83
N CYS A 140 17.11 -8.92 -3.22
CA CYS A 140 16.01 -8.00 -2.96
C CYS A 140 15.34 -7.47 -4.24
N LEU A 141 16.07 -7.33 -5.34
CA LEU A 141 15.50 -6.95 -6.63
C LEU A 141 14.79 -8.18 -7.26
N ARG A 142 13.59 -7.95 -7.81
CA ARG A 142 12.81 -9.01 -8.50
C ARG A 142 13.25 -9.18 -9.94
#